data_4c2917b637838c17c6b416c7bd3d3214
#
_entry.id   4c2917b637838c17c6b416c7bd3d3214
#
_cell.length_a   1.000
_cell.length_b   1.000
_cell.length_c   1.000
_cell.angle_alpha   90.00
_cell.angle_beta   90.00
_cell.angle_gamma   90.00
#
_symmetry.space_group_name_H-M   'P 1'
#
loop_
_entity.id
_entity.type
_entity.pdbx_description
1 polymer ?
#
loop_
_entity_poly.entity_id
_entity_poly.type
_entity_poly.pdbx_seq_one_letter_code
_entity_poly.pdbx_strand_id
1 'polypeptide(L)'
;MKACLKTFGEQAIAIWKNGERIGYLALCGGNQVVEAEVLEEQDFVPALAAYLKENALDFLFISIPVYETGKAAALSEVCESFTKERCGSAMYRIFQFADVIEAMLTMKAETMGISDGTWFAVLEGQPLTVTVKDGTVTVTREAHPGADVLNREQAQELLLSPLASKGSKVPSEIWKNIPSDWFPLPLYCATADEF
;
A
#
# COMPACT_ATOMS: atom_id res chain seq x y z
N MET A 1 -6.92 -15.83 -1.93
CA MET A 1 -7.94 -15.77 -2.99
C MET A 1 -9.25 -16.51 -2.66
N LYS A 2 -9.24 -17.82 -2.28
CA LYS A 2 -10.48 -18.54 -1.91
C LYS A 2 -11.20 -18.00 -0.65
N ALA A 3 -10.49 -17.46 0.32
CA ALA A 3 -11.06 -16.91 1.54
C ALA A 3 -11.79 -15.58 1.27
N CYS A 4 -11.17 -14.68 0.51
CA CYS A 4 -11.74 -13.39 0.12
C CYS A 4 -13.07 -13.57 -0.64
N LEU A 5 -13.08 -14.42 -1.67
CA LEU A 5 -14.30 -14.72 -2.43
C LEU A 5 -15.41 -15.36 -1.57
N LYS A 6 -15.03 -16.09 -0.51
CA LYS A 6 -15.98 -16.70 0.40
C LYS A 6 -16.60 -15.66 1.36
N THR A 7 -15.83 -14.64 1.74
CA THR A 7 -16.29 -13.55 2.61
C THR A 7 -17.27 -12.62 1.89
N PHE A 8 -16.98 -12.26 0.62
CA PHE A 8 -17.83 -11.35 -0.15
C PHE A 8 -19.01 -12.06 -0.85
N GLY A 9 -18.94 -13.37 -1.05
CA GLY A 9 -20.03 -14.16 -1.62
C GLY A 9 -20.52 -13.61 -2.96
N GLU A 10 -21.81 -13.25 -3.04
CA GLU A 10 -22.45 -12.69 -4.25
C GLU A 10 -22.00 -11.27 -4.59
N GLN A 11 -21.25 -10.61 -3.70
CA GLN A 11 -20.70 -9.27 -3.94
C GLN A 11 -19.33 -9.28 -4.63
N ALA A 12 -18.79 -10.45 -4.96
CA ALA A 12 -17.57 -10.58 -5.76
C ALA A 12 -17.93 -10.74 -7.24
N ILE A 13 -17.51 -9.79 -8.07
CA ILE A 13 -17.78 -9.75 -9.51
C ILE A 13 -16.50 -10.05 -10.27
N ALA A 14 -16.55 -11.04 -11.18
CA ALA A 14 -15.44 -11.32 -12.08
C ALA A 14 -15.44 -10.34 -13.26
N ILE A 15 -14.25 -9.81 -13.58
CA ILE A 15 -14.03 -8.94 -14.73
C ILE A 15 -13.63 -9.80 -15.93
N TRP A 16 -14.32 -9.62 -17.05
CA TRP A 16 -14.06 -10.35 -18.29
C TRP A 16 -13.68 -9.40 -19.42
N LYS A 17 -12.69 -9.79 -20.22
CA LYS A 17 -12.26 -9.09 -21.43
C LYS A 17 -12.06 -10.12 -22.55
N ASN A 18 -12.76 -9.96 -23.65
CA ASN A 18 -12.68 -10.87 -24.82
C ASN A 18 -12.92 -12.35 -24.48
N GLY A 19 -13.78 -12.65 -23.49
CA GLY A 19 -14.08 -14.02 -23.06
C GLY A 19 -13.09 -14.61 -22.05
N GLU A 20 -12.08 -13.87 -21.64
CA GLU A 20 -11.09 -14.26 -20.60
C GLU A 20 -11.34 -13.50 -19.31
N ARG A 21 -11.19 -14.17 -18.17
CA ARG A 21 -11.28 -13.53 -16.86
C ARG A 21 -9.97 -12.83 -16.54
N ILE A 22 -10.02 -11.51 -16.44
CA ILE A 22 -8.85 -10.66 -16.22
C ILE A 22 -8.75 -10.08 -14.82
N GLY A 23 -9.75 -10.30 -13.95
CA GLY A 23 -9.72 -9.75 -12.60
C GLY A 23 -11.03 -9.95 -11.84
N TYR A 24 -11.17 -9.17 -10.76
CA TYR A 24 -12.39 -9.13 -9.95
C TYR A 24 -12.59 -7.79 -9.26
N LEU A 25 -13.82 -7.50 -8.88
CA LEU A 25 -14.21 -6.45 -7.93
C LEU A 25 -14.88 -7.11 -6.73
N ALA A 26 -14.49 -6.73 -5.52
CA ALA A 26 -15.20 -7.04 -4.30
C ALA A 26 -15.95 -5.79 -3.82
N LEU A 27 -17.23 -5.93 -3.54
CA LEU A 27 -18.14 -4.83 -3.26
C LEU A 27 -18.66 -4.90 -1.81
N CYS A 28 -18.88 -3.74 -1.22
CA CYS A 28 -19.66 -3.58 0.00
C CYS A 28 -20.82 -2.62 -0.29
N GLY A 29 -21.91 -3.15 -0.83
CA GLY A 29 -22.98 -2.34 -1.42
C GLY A 29 -22.72 -1.98 -2.89
N GLY A 30 -23.71 -1.34 -3.54
CA GLY A 30 -23.71 -1.17 -5.00
C GLY A 30 -22.64 -0.22 -5.56
N ASN A 31 -22.19 0.75 -4.77
CA ASN A 31 -21.23 1.78 -5.21
C ASN A 31 -19.92 1.82 -4.40
N GLN A 32 -19.70 0.84 -3.53
CA GLN A 32 -18.47 0.76 -2.74
C GLN A 32 -17.65 -0.46 -3.18
N VAL A 33 -16.51 -0.20 -3.82
CA VAL A 33 -15.50 -1.20 -4.20
C VAL A 33 -14.47 -1.25 -3.09
N VAL A 34 -14.43 -2.35 -2.35
CA VAL A 34 -13.49 -2.54 -1.22
C VAL A 34 -12.18 -3.18 -1.66
N GLU A 35 -12.20 -3.87 -2.80
CA GLU A 35 -11.01 -4.45 -3.42
C GLU A 35 -11.23 -4.55 -4.93
N ALA A 36 -10.22 -4.23 -5.72
CA ALA A 36 -10.26 -4.32 -7.18
C ALA A 36 -8.90 -4.77 -7.70
N GLU A 37 -8.87 -5.95 -8.32
CA GLU A 37 -7.65 -6.50 -8.88
C GLU A 37 -7.83 -6.90 -10.33
N VAL A 38 -6.81 -6.57 -11.12
CA VAL A 38 -6.72 -6.91 -12.56
C VAL A 38 -5.35 -7.49 -12.86
N LEU A 39 -5.26 -8.34 -13.87
CA LEU A 39 -3.99 -8.93 -14.29
C LEU A 39 -3.04 -7.90 -14.91
N GLU A 40 -3.60 -6.94 -15.65
CA GLU A 40 -2.85 -5.88 -16.31
C GLU A 40 -3.35 -4.53 -15.80
N GLU A 41 -2.45 -3.70 -15.26
CA GLU A 41 -2.80 -2.42 -14.63
C GLU A 41 -3.61 -1.49 -15.55
N GLN A 42 -3.34 -1.52 -16.85
CA GLN A 42 -4.10 -0.75 -17.85
C GLN A 42 -5.58 -1.10 -17.94
N ASP A 43 -6.00 -2.25 -17.42
CA ASP A 43 -7.41 -2.69 -17.42
C ASP A 43 -8.17 -2.21 -16.17
N PHE A 44 -7.50 -1.63 -15.19
CA PHE A 44 -8.10 -1.21 -13.93
C PHE A 44 -9.18 -0.13 -14.12
N VAL A 45 -8.82 0.99 -14.73
CA VAL A 45 -9.77 2.10 -14.99
C VAL A 45 -10.90 1.67 -15.92
N PRO A 46 -10.65 0.99 -17.07
CA PRO A 46 -11.70 0.46 -17.92
C PRO A 46 -12.69 -0.47 -17.23
N ALA A 47 -12.22 -1.33 -16.30
CA ALA A 47 -13.09 -2.23 -15.55
C ALA A 47 -14.04 -1.47 -14.62
N LEU A 48 -13.54 -0.46 -13.92
CA LEU A 48 -14.37 0.39 -13.06
C LEU A 48 -15.37 1.22 -13.86
N ALA A 49 -14.97 1.76 -15.01
CA ALA A 49 -15.85 2.49 -15.91
C ALA A 49 -16.97 1.60 -16.47
N ALA A 50 -16.65 0.36 -16.84
CA ALA A 50 -17.65 -0.62 -17.26
C ALA A 50 -18.65 -0.92 -16.14
N TYR A 51 -18.17 -1.15 -14.93
CA TYR A 51 -19.00 -1.38 -13.76
C TYR A 51 -19.96 -0.21 -13.47
N LEU A 52 -19.45 1.04 -13.46
CA LEU A 52 -20.26 2.25 -13.34
C LEU A 52 -21.39 2.30 -14.37
N LYS A 53 -21.02 2.08 -15.63
CA LYS A 53 -21.97 2.14 -16.76
C LYS A 53 -23.03 1.05 -16.70
N GLU A 54 -22.65 -0.20 -16.42
CA GLU A 54 -23.58 -1.33 -16.37
C GLU A 54 -24.59 -1.21 -15.23
N ASN A 55 -24.18 -0.59 -14.11
CA ASN A 55 -25.05 -0.41 -12.95
C ASN A 55 -25.71 0.97 -12.87
N ALA A 56 -25.54 1.81 -13.90
CA ALA A 56 -26.08 3.18 -13.94
C ALA A 56 -25.72 4.01 -12.69
N LEU A 57 -24.46 3.92 -12.25
CA LEU A 57 -23.95 4.63 -11.10
C LEU A 57 -23.27 5.95 -11.51
N ASP A 58 -23.48 7.00 -10.74
CA ASP A 58 -22.86 8.31 -10.96
C ASP A 58 -21.47 8.40 -10.31
N PHE A 59 -21.20 7.59 -9.29
CA PHE A 59 -19.91 7.60 -8.56
C PHE A 59 -19.60 6.24 -7.91
N LEU A 60 -18.32 6.04 -7.60
CA LEU A 60 -17.82 4.92 -6.79
C LEU A 60 -16.99 5.43 -5.62
N PHE A 61 -17.12 4.77 -4.48
CA PHE A 61 -16.11 4.77 -3.43
C PHE A 61 -15.18 3.58 -3.66
N ILE A 62 -13.88 3.83 -3.70
CA ILE A 62 -12.89 2.80 -3.98
C ILE A 62 -11.84 2.80 -2.88
N SER A 63 -11.62 1.65 -2.25
CA SER A 63 -10.52 1.46 -1.32
C SER A 63 -9.27 1.03 -2.11
N ILE A 64 -8.21 1.83 -2.00
CA ILE A 64 -6.93 1.53 -2.65
C ILE A 64 -5.85 1.49 -1.57
N PRO A 65 -5.04 0.41 -1.49
CA PRO A 65 -3.90 0.36 -0.61
C PRO A 65 -2.95 1.54 -0.84
N VAL A 66 -2.38 2.09 0.23
CA VAL A 66 -1.55 3.31 0.16
C VAL A 66 -0.30 3.17 -0.71
N TYR A 67 0.18 1.94 -0.89
CA TYR A 67 1.34 1.63 -1.71
C TYR A 67 1.01 1.48 -3.21
N GLU A 68 -0.27 1.35 -3.58
CA GLU A 68 -0.71 1.27 -4.98
C GLU A 68 -0.90 2.67 -5.58
N THR A 69 0.19 3.41 -5.65
CA THR A 69 0.17 4.80 -6.12
C THR A 69 -0.20 4.94 -7.60
N GLY A 70 0.10 3.93 -8.43
CA GLY A 70 -0.27 3.87 -9.84
C GLY A 70 -1.80 3.87 -10.04
N LYS A 71 -2.53 3.01 -9.33
CA LYS A 71 -4.00 2.97 -9.38
C LYS A 71 -4.62 4.32 -8.97
N ALA A 72 -4.10 4.92 -7.89
CA ALA A 72 -4.58 6.22 -7.41
C ALA A 72 -4.29 7.35 -8.41
N ALA A 73 -3.13 7.34 -9.07
CA ALA A 73 -2.77 8.30 -10.12
C ALA A 73 -3.70 8.15 -11.34
N ALA A 74 -3.87 6.92 -11.84
CA ALA A 74 -4.73 6.63 -12.99
C ALA A 74 -6.18 7.09 -12.79
N LEU A 75 -6.74 6.93 -11.58
CA LEU A 75 -8.07 7.44 -11.26
C LEU A 75 -8.11 8.96 -11.25
N SER A 76 -7.09 9.63 -10.68
CA SER A 76 -7.07 11.09 -10.61
C SER A 76 -6.98 11.78 -11.98
N GLU A 77 -6.50 11.07 -13.00
CA GLU A 77 -6.41 11.58 -14.39
C GLU A 77 -7.75 11.53 -15.13
N VAL A 78 -8.65 10.60 -14.76
CA VAL A 78 -9.89 10.35 -15.53
C VAL A 78 -11.15 10.81 -14.82
N CYS A 79 -11.11 11.09 -13.52
CA CYS A 79 -12.27 11.51 -12.75
C CYS A 79 -12.46 13.04 -12.84
N GLU A 80 -13.69 13.49 -13.13
CA GLU A 80 -14.06 14.92 -13.09
C GLU A 80 -13.93 15.51 -11.70
N SER A 81 -14.26 14.72 -10.66
CA SER A 81 -14.05 15.07 -9.25
C SER A 81 -13.41 13.88 -8.53
N PHE A 82 -12.38 14.16 -7.76
CA PHE A 82 -11.63 13.17 -7.03
C PHE A 82 -11.36 13.68 -5.61
N THR A 83 -11.95 13.00 -4.64
CA THR A 83 -11.68 13.27 -3.22
C THR A 83 -10.92 12.08 -2.64
N LYS A 84 -9.76 12.35 -2.06
CA LYS A 84 -8.95 11.33 -1.41
C LYS A 84 -9.07 11.48 0.10
N GLU A 85 -9.66 10.48 0.74
CA GLU A 85 -9.74 10.39 2.18
C GLU A 85 -8.86 9.24 2.69
N ARG A 86 -8.24 9.47 3.84
CA ARG A 86 -7.47 8.44 4.52
C ARG A 86 -8.41 7.68 5.45
N CYS A 87 -8.67 6.43 5.14
CA CYS A 87 -9.39 5.52 6.03
C CYS A 87 -8.38 4.65 6.76
N GLY A 88 -8.45 4.59 8.08
CA GLY A 88 -7.70 3.61 8.87
C GLY A 88 -8.40 2.26 8.75
N SER A 89 -7.73 1.28 8.16
CA SER A 89 -8.30 -0.07 8.05
C SER A 89 -8.02 -0.92 9.29
N ALA A 90 -6.94 -0.62 10.03
CA ALA A 90 -6.57 -1.38 11.23
C ALA A 90 -5.64 -0.58 12.15
N MET A 91 -5.51 -1.05 13.39
CA MET A 91 -4.49 -0.59 14.32
C MET A 91 -3.32 -1.57 14.29
N TYR A 92 -2.12 -1.06 13.98
CA TYR A 92 -0.91 -1.86 13.94
C TYR A 92 0.01 -1.53 15.11
N ARG A 93 0.69 -2.55 15.63
CA ARG A 93 1.77 -2.38 16.58
C ARG A 93 2.95 -3.24 16.16
N ILE A 94 4.04 -2.58 15.79
CA ILE A 94 5.29 -3.25 15.43
C ILE A 94 6.10 -3.49 16.71
N PHE A 95 6.49 -4.74 16.95
CA PHE A 95 7.33 -5.14 18.08
C PHE A 95 8.79 -5.33 17.67
N GLN A 96 9.02 -5.84 16.45
CA GLN A 96 10.34 -6.10 15.90
C GLN A 96 10.46 -5.36 14.57
N PHE A 97 11.03 -4.17 14.60
CA PHE A 97 11.11 -3.31 13.41
C PHE A 97 11.98 -3.94 12.32
N ALA A 98 13.13 -4.52 12.68
CA ALA A 98 14.02 -5.14 11.70
C ALA A 98 13.32 -6.23 10.89
N ASP A 99 12.63 -7.15 11.56
CA ASP A 99 11.98 -8.30 10.91
C ASP A 99 10.83 -7.85 10.00
N VAL A 100 10.04 -6.87 10.43
CA VAL A 100 8.94 -6.31 9.63
C VAL A 100 9.47 -5.56 8.41
N ILE A 101 10.50 -4.74 8.58
CA ILE A 101 11.10 -3.98 7.48
C ILE A 101 11.70 -4.96 6.46
N GLU A 102 12.48 -5.95 6.90
CA GLU A 102 13.10 -6.92 6.00
C GLU A 102 12.05 -7.69 5.19
N ALA A 103 11.04 -8.26 5.85
CA ALA A 103 10.00 -9.03 5.19
C ALA A 103 9.21 -8.18 4.18
N MET A 104 8.74 -7.00 4.59
CA MET A 104 7.88 -6.16 3.77
C MET A 104 8.64 -5.45 2.64
N LEU A 105 9.87 -5.01 2.86
CA LEU A 105 10.70 -4.45 1.78
C LEU A 105 11.13 -5.53 0.79
N THR A 106 11.43 -6.75 1.24
CA THR A 106 11.72 -7.88 0.34
C THR A 106 10.53 -8.15 -0.57
N MET A 107 9.33 -8.25 0.00
CA MET A 107 8.12 -8.42 -0.81
C MET A 107 7.92 -7.27 -1.80
N LYS A 108 8.17 -6.03 -1.36
CA LYS A 108 8.05 -4.84 -2.23
C LYS A 108 9.11 -4.84 -3.33
N ALA A 109 10.34 -5.24 -3.02
CA ALA A 109 11.41 -5.37 -4.00
C ALA A 109 11.09 -6.39 -5.09
N GLU A 110 10.54 -7.55 -4.70
CA GLU A 110 10.17 -8.63 -5.61
C GLU A 110 8.97 -8.29 -6.51
N THR A 111 8.01 -7.51 -5.99
CA THR A 111 6.75 -7.23 -6.71
C THR A 111 6.76 -5.94 -7.50
N MET A 112 7.44 -4.91 -7.01
CA MET A 112 7.37 -3.56 -7.57
C MET A 112 8.74 -3.04 -8.03
N GLY A 113 9.82 -3.67 -7.55
CA GLY A 113 11.15 -3.11 -7.63
C GLY A 113 11.30 -1.90 -6.68
N ILE A 114 12.47 -1.73 -6.08
CA ILE A 114 12.81 -0.57 -5.23
C ILE A 114 14.24 -0.16 -5.48
N SER A 115 14.54 1.11 -5.21
CA SER A 115 15.87 1.70 -5.42
C SER A 115 16.90 1.13 -4.45
N ASP A 116 18.12 0.96 -4.93
CA ASP A 116 19.27 0.66 -4.09
C ASP A 116 19.56 1.79 -3.09
N GLY A 117 20.02 1.43 -1.91
CA GLY A 117 20.36 2.39 -0.88
C GLY A 117 20.75 1.76 0.44
N THR A 118 21.14 2.61 1.38
CA THR A 118 21.40 2.21 2.77
C THR A 118 20.85 3.27 3.72
N TRP A 119 20.13 2.82 4.74
CA TRP A 119 19.57 3.68 5.78
C TRP A 119 19.94 3.16 7.16
N PHE A 120 20.40 4.08 8.02
CA PHE A 120 20.77 3.81 9.39
C PHE A 120 19.74 4.42 10.32
N ALA A 121 19.15 3.63 11.21
CA ALA A 121 18.11 4.11 12.11
C ALA A 121 18.17 3.49 13.50
N VAL A 122 17.58 4.20 14.45
CA VAL A 122 17.22 3.69 15.77
C VAL A 122 15.71 3.91 15.93
N LEU A 123 14.94 2.84 15.81
CA LEU A 123 13.48 2.87 15.90
C LEU A 123 13.04 2.37 17.27
N GLU A 124 12.49 3.27 18.10
CA GLU A 124 12.09 2.94 19.47
C GLU A 124 13.23 2.23 20.28
N GLY A 125 14.44 2.73 20.13
CA GLY A 125 15.62 2.16 20.79
C GLY A 125 16.19 0.90 20.13
N GLN A 126 15.60 0.40 19.06
CA GLN A 126 16.12 -0.73 18.27
C GLN A 126 17.02 -0.20 17.15
N PRO A 127 18.35 -0.40 17.23
CA PRO A 127 19.24 -0.01 16.16
C PRO A 127 19.08 -0.95 14.97
N LEU A 128 19.16 -0.39 13.77
CA LEU A 128 19.10 -1.15 12.54
C LEU A 128 19.83 -0.45 11.40
N THR A 129 20.33 -1.25 10.49
CA THR A 129 20.84 -0.82 9.18
C THR A 129 20.06 -1.57 8.11
N VAL A 130 19.38 -0.82 7.25
CA VAL A 130 18.64 -1.36 6.10
C VAL A 130 19.48 -1.14 4.86
N THR A 131 19.74 -2.18 4.09
CA THR A 131 20.45 -2.09 2.81
C THR A 131 19.64 -2.78 1.73
N VAL A 132 19.43 -2.09 0.62
CA VAL A 132 18.89 -2.65 -0.61
C VAL A 132 19.97 -2.57 -1.67
N LYS A 133 20.27 -3.69 -2.27
CA LYS A 133 21.26 -3.78 -3.34
C LYS A 133 20.82 -4.84 -4.36
N ASP A 134 20.73 -4.42 -5.62
CA ASP A 134 20.31 -5.29 -6.73
C ASP A 134 19.01 -6.08 -6.41
N GLY A 135 18.04 -5.41 -5.78
CA GLY A 135 16.76 -5.99 -5.37
C GLY A 135 16.83 -6.90 -4.12
N THR A 136 18.02 -7.09 -3.55
CA THR A 136 18.20 -7.86 -2.30
C THR A 136 18.11 -6.92 -1.10
N VAL A 137 17.22 -7.23 -0.17
CA VAL A 137 17.06 -6.50 1.09
C VAL A 137 17.78 -7.21 2.21
N THR A 138 18.53 -6.47 3.00
CA THR A 138 19.21 -6.97 4.21
C THR A 138 18.99 -5.98 5.34
N VAL A 139 18.57 -6.48 6.50
CA VAL A 139 18.43 -5.67 7.72
C VAL A 139 19.28 -6.25 8.83
N THR A 140 20.24 -5.46 9.31
CA THR A 140 21.06 -5.83 10.48
C THR A 140 20.66 -5.01 11.69
N ARG A 141 20.91 -5.56 12.90
CA ARG A 141 20.62 -4.88 14.18
C ARG A 141 21.85 -4.19 14.73
N GLU A 142 22.55 -3.48 13.86
CA GLU A 142 23.79 -2.79 14.19
C GLU A 142 23.54 -1.30 14.35
N ALA A 143 24.16 -0.72 15.40
CA ALA A 143 24.14 0.70 15.62
C ALA A 143 25.16 1.41 14.72
N HIS A 144 24.76 2.52 14.13
CA HIS A 144 25.64 3.35 13.30
C HIS A 144 25.71 4.77 13.88
N PRO A 145 26.89 5.39 13.98
CA PRO A 145 27.02 6.80 14.34
C PRO A 145 26.28 7.69 13.33
N GLY A 146 25.40 8.56 13.82
CA GLY A 146 24.60 9.44 12.95
C GLY A 146 23.33 8.78 12.39
N ALA A 147 22.91 7.63 12.95
CA ALA A 147 21.62 7.02 12.60
C ALA A 147 20.44 7.96 12.94
N ASP A 148 19.41 7.93 12.11
CA ASP A 148 18.16 8.63 12.37
C ASP A 148 17.46 8.03 13.60
N VAL A 149 17.09 8.86 14.57
CA VAL A 149 16.45 8.40 15.81
C VAL A 149 14.97 8.75 15.78
N LEU A 150 14.13 7.73 15.84
CA LEU A 150 12.68 7.86 15.79
C LEU A 150 12.03 7.18 17.01
N ASN A 151 11.11 7.89 17.65
CA ASN A 151 10.25 7.26 18.63
C ASN A 151 9.23 6.33 17.93
N ARG A 152 8.46 5.56 18.72
CA ARG A 152 7.50 4.58 18.19
C ARG A 152 6.51 5.19 17.20
N GLU A 153 5.94 6.34 17.54
CA GLU A 153 4.91 7.00 16.76
C GLU A 153 5.46 7.47 15.40
N GLN A 154 6.63 8.09 15.42
CA GLN A 154 7.34 8.52 14.23
C GLN A 154 7.74 7.33 13.34
N ALA A 155 8.25 6.25 13.95
CA ALA A 155 8.63 5.05 13.23
C ALA A 155 7.43 4.39 12.55
N GLN A 156 6.31 4.24 13.25
CA GLN A 156 5.09 3.69 12.66
C GLN A 156 4.52 4.59 11.56
N GLU A 157 4.56 5.90 11.75
CA GLU A 157 4.12 6.85 10.72
C GLU A 157 5.01 6.75 9.48
N LEU A 158 6.35 6.71 9.64
CA LEU A 158 7.28 6.55 8.53
C LEU A 158 7.02 5.29 7.74
N LEU A 159 6.87 4.17 8.45
CA LEU A 159 6.77 2.85 7.84
C LEU A 159 5.42 2.58 7.17
N LEU A 160 4.33 3.10 7.73
CA LEU A 160 2.97 2.67 7.39
C LEU A 160 2.10 3.78 6.80
N SER A 161 2.58 5.04 6.82
CA SER A 161 1.80 6.16 6.32
C SER A 161 2.28 6.63 4.96
N PRO A 162 1.38 7.02 4.04
CA PRO A 162 1.80 7.64 2.80
C PRO A 162 2.57 8.93 3.09
N LEU A 163 3.62 9.14 2.29
CA LEU A 163 4.59 10.22 2.39
C LEU A 163 4.02 11.58 2.77
N ALA A 164 4.73 12.23 3.69
CA ALA A 164 4.69 13.67 3.97
C ALA A 164 3.32 14.34 3.89
N SER A 165 2.36 13.86 4.67
CA SER A 165 1.13 14.63 4.88
C SER A 165 1.43 15.88 5.71
N LYS A 166 0.72 16.97 5.44
CA LYS A 166 0.73 18.18 6.25
C LYS A 166 0.42 17.78 7.70
N GLY A 167 1.40 17.88 8.61
CA GLY A 167 1.29 17.44 10.00
C GLY A 167 2.02 16.14 10.34
N SER A 168 2.88 15.63 9.45
CA SER A 168 3.75 14.50 9.76
C SER A 168 4.61 14.78 11.00
N LYS A 169 4.70 13.80 11.90
CA LYS A 169 5.56 13.83 13.08
C LYS A 169 7.00 13.42 12.76
N VAL A 170 7.21 12.86 11.56
CA VAL A 170 8.54 12.49 11.07
C VAL A 170 9.26 13.75 10.58
N PRO A 171 10.46 14.07 11.13
CA PRO A 171 11.25 15.20 10.66
C PRO A 171 11.56 15.13 9.16
N SER A 172 11.49 16.26 8.48
CA SER A 172 11.67 16.31 7.01
C SER A 172 13.06 15.88 6.54
N GLU A 173 14.08 16.00 7.42
CA GLU A 173 15.45 15.60 7.16
C GLU A 173 15.58 14.08 6.98
N ILE A 174 14.80 13.31 7.73
CA ILE A 174 14.84 11.84 7.69
C ILE A 174 14.39 11.32 6.31
N TRP A 175 13.37 11.95 5.72
CA TRP A 175 12.91 11.60 4.38
C TRP A 175 13.96 11.76 3.28
N LYS A 176 14.99 12.61 3.51
CA LYS A 176 16.09 12.80 2.56
C LYS A 176 17.14 11.70 2.61
N ASN A 177 17.18 10.96 3.74
CA ASN A 177 18.14 9.89 3.95
C ASN A 177 17.64 8.53 3.43
N ILE A 178 16.38 8.47 3.01
CA ILE A 178 15.70 7.23 2.62
C ILE A 178 15.28 7.33 1.16
N PRO A 179 15.53 6.31 0.31
CA PRO A 179 14.97 6.26 -1.03
C PRO A 179 13.43 6.39 -1.00
N SER A 180 12.89 7.24 -1.87
CA SER A 180 11.49 7.65 -1.82
C SER A 180 10.47 6.53 -2.10
N ASP A 181 10.94 5.44 -2.68
CA ASP A 181 10.15 4.26 -3.02
C ASP A 181 10.18 3.14 -1.96
N TRP A 182 10.97 3.30 -0.87
CA TRP A 182 11.01 2.29 0.18
C TRP A 182 9.73 2.29 1.02
N PHE A 183 9.27 3.47 1.41
CA PHE A 183 8.09 3.62 2.27
C PHE A 183 6.93 4.34 1.56
N PRO A 184 5.69 4.07 1.94
CA PRO A 184 5.26 3.17 3.01
C PRO A 184 5.50 1.69 2.66
N LEU A 185 5.59 0.87 3.72
CA LEU A 185 5.60 -0.59 3.56
C LEU A 185 4.26 -1.06 3.01
N PRO A 186 4.23 -2.15 2.22
CA PRO A 186 3.01 -2.69 1.63
C PRO A 186 2.17 -3.47 2.65
N LEU A 187 1.88 -2.85 3.79
CA LEU A 187 1.04 -3.40 4.85
C LEU A 187 -0.37 -2.86 4.69
N TYR A 188 -1.28 -3.72 4.30
CA TYR A 188 -2.69 -3.43 4.13
C TYR A 188 -3.52 -4.57 4.72
N CYS A 189 -4.55 -4.22 5.48
CA CYS A 189 -5.55 -5.16 5.94
C CYS A 189 -6.81 -4.92 5.11
N ALA A 190 -7.11 -5.84 4.21
CA ALA A 190 -8.34 -5.77 3.44
C ALA A 190 -9.55 -6.01 4.36
N THR A 191 -10.68 -5.38 4.07
CA THR A 191 -11.93 -5.59 4.82
C THR A 191 -12.34 -7.06 4.85
N ALA A 192 -11.93 -7.83 3.83
CA ALA A 192 -12.15 -9.28 3.76
C ALA A 192 -11.40 -10.08 4.84
N ASP A 193 -10.34 -9.52 5.39
CA ASP A 193 -9.48 -10.15 6.39
C ASP A 193 -9.81 -9.70 7.83
N GLU A 194 -10.81 -8.83 8.00
CA GLU A 194 -11.35 -8.44 9.30
C GLU A 194 -12.21 -9.59 9.85
N PHE A 195 -11.83 -10.09 11.03
CA PHE A 195 -12.51 -11.20 11.74
C PHE A 195 -13.36 -10.68 12.88
#